data_0558bf25ca17ee0eba272e4e55e63b5c
#
_entry.id   0558bf25ca17ee0eba272e4e55e63b5c
#
_cell.length_a   1.000
_cell.length_b   1.000
_cell.length_c   1.000
_cell.angle_alpha   90.00
_cell.angle_beta   90.00
_cell.angle_gamma   90.00
#
_symmetry.space_group_name_H-M   'P 1'
#
loop_
_entity.id
_entity.type
_entity.pdbx_description
1 polymer ?
#
loop_
_entity_poly.entity_id
_entity_poly.type
_entity_poly.pdbx_seq_one_letter_code
_entity_poly.pdbx_strand_id
1 'polypeptide(L)'
;MLQALRRVESRGAIDTTRRTSQYLNNIFIYAVACGYTENNPAGNIVKALKVTTKKNMPAITEPEQIKDLLKAIDGFQGSFVVRSALCFAPLVFVRPGELRQAEWSELDFDAGLWAIPAKKMKMKRDHLVPLSKQAVEILRELEPLTGDGKYVFPSVRTKSRPMSENTLNAALRRLGYSKDEMVAHGFRTMASTRLHELGWKSEIIEFQLAHADKNKVRGTYNRAEYLEDRKKMLQGWADYLDALRNDEKVIPFRRTNE
;
A
#
# COMPACT_ATOMS: atom_id res chain seq x y z
N MET A 1 27.95 23.73 2.54
CA MET A 1 26.75 23.01 2.09
C MET A 1 27.10 21.60 1.62
N LEU A 2 27.90 21.39 0.57
CA LEU A 2 28.27 20.06 0.05
C LEU A 2 28.91 19.16 1.12
N GLN A 3 29.82 19.64 1.95
CA GLN A 3 30.43 18.86 3.02
C GLN A 3 29.42 18.34 4.04
N ALA A 4 28.40 19.13 4.41
CA ALA A 4 27.34 18.69 5.30
C ALA A 4 26.51 17.55 4.67
N LEU A 5 26.19 17.68 3.40
CA LEU A 5 25.47 16.63 2.66
C LEU A 5 26.30 15.34 2.53
N ARG A 6 27.61 15.45 2.26
CA ARG A 6 28.50 14.27 2.23
C ARG A 6 28.62 13.55 3.57
N ARG A 7 28.53 14.27 4.71
CA ARG A 7 28.46 13.65 6.04
C ARG A 7 27.18 12.81 6.23
N VAL A 8 26.04 13.24 5.65
CA VAL A 8 24.80 12.47 5.67
C VAL A 8 24.91 11.27 4.72
N GLU A 9 25.51 11.49 3.54
CA GLU A 9 25.74 10.45 2.54
C GLU A 9 26.65 9.33 3.06
N SER A 10 27.74 9.66 3.78
CA SER A 10 28.69 8.68 4.35
C SER A 10 28.04 7.74 5.38
N ARG A 11 26.90 8.13 5.98
CA ARG A 11 26.09 7.29 6.86
C ARG A 11 25.16 6.34 6.09
N GLY A 12 25.24 6.30 4.76
CA GLY A 12 24.36 5.47 3.91
C GLY A 12 23.00 6.07 3.60
N ALA A 13 22.70 7.28 4.10
CA ALA A 13 21.39 7.94 3.90
C ALA A 13 21.34 8.71 2.57
N ILE A 14 21.58 8.01 1.44
CA ILE A 14 21.73 8.59 0.10
C ILE A 14 20.44 9.30 -0.35
N ASP A 15 19.27 8.68 -0.17
CA ASP A 15 17.98 9.29 -0.52
C ASP A 15 17.69 10.57 0.26
N THR A 16 17.95 10.55 1.56
CA THR A 16 17.81 11.72 2.43
C THR A 16 18.72 12.85 1.95
N THR A 17 19.97 12.52 1.62
CA THR A 17 20.95 13.50 1.11
C THR A 17 20.47 14.15 -0.17
N ARG A 18 19.99 13.37 -1.13
CA ARG A 18 19.47 13.90 -2.41
C ARG A 18 18.22 14.75 -2.21
N ARG A 19 17.30 14.31 -1.35
CA ARG A 19 16.08 15.08 -1.03
C ARG A 19 16.42 16.40 -0.34
N THR A 20 17.36 16.39 0.61
CA THR A 20 17.83 17.62 1.27
C THR A 20 18.49 18.57 0.27
N SER A 21 19.32 18.04 -0.65
CA SER A 21 19.91 18.84 -1.73
C SER A 21 18.84 19.51 -2.60
N GLN A 22 17.76 18.79 -2.90
CA GLN A 22 16.65 19.35 -3.69
C GLN A 22 15.90 20.44 -2.93
N TYR A 23 15.68 20.29 -1.62
CA TYR A 23 15.08 21.35 -0.81
C TYR A 23 15.96 22.60 -0.75
N LEU A 24 17.26 22.43 -0.57
CA LEU A 24 18.21 23.55 -0.62
C LEU A 24 18.16 24.27 -1.98
N ASN A 25 18.16 23.53 -3.06
CA ASN A 25 18.03 24.10 -4.40
C ASN A 25 16.73 24.90 -4.56
N ASN A 26 15.59 24.39 -4.10
CA ASN A 26 14.30 25.10 -4.18
C ASN A 26 14.31 26.37 -3.33
N ILE A 27 14.91 26.34 -2.13
CA ILE A 27 15.07 27.53 -1.28
C ILE A 27 15.88 28.61 -1.99
N PHE A 28 17.00 28.25 -2.61
CA PHE A 28 17.83 29.23 -3.32
C PHE A 28 17.20 29.72 -4.63
N ILE A 29 16.44 28.88 -5.34
CA ILE A 29 15.63 29.32 -6.49
C ILE A 29 14.65 30.43 -6.05
N TYR A 30 13.95 30.20 -4.93
CA TYR A 30 13.04 31.19 -4.37
C TYR A 30 13.78 32.47 -3.93
N ALA A 31 14.92 32.33 -3.24
CA ALA A 31 15.73 33.47 -2.79
C ALA A 31 16.23 34.36 -3.96
N VAL A 32 16.65 33.72 -5.05
CA VAL A 32 17.02 34.45 -6.27
C VAL A 32 15.80 35.18 -6.87
N ALA A 33 14.66 34.50 -6.96
CA ALA A 33 13.43 35.09 -7.49
C ALA A 33 12.92 36.28 -6.66
N CYS A 34 13.17 36.29 -5.36
CA CYS A 34 12.83 37.39 -4.45
C CYS A 34 13.93 38.49 -4.36
N GLY A 35 15.04 38.34 -5.08
CA GLY A 35 16.16 39.30 -5.01
C GLY A 35 16.98 39.26 -3.75
N TYR A 36 16.85 38.21 -2.91
CA TYR A 36 17.62 38.05 -1.66
C TYR A 36 19.06 37.62 -1.93
N THR A 37 19.34 37.04 -3.07
CA THR A 37 20.66 36.64 -3.55
C THR A 37 20.70 36.66 -5.08
N GLU A 38 21.85 36.92 -5.67
CA GLU A 38 22.03 36.87 -7.11
C GLU A 38 22.26 35.48 -7.68
N ASN A 39 22.73 34.55 -6.83
CA ASN A 39 23.16 33.23 -7.26
C ASN A 39 22.54 32.10 -6.45
N ASN A 40 22.34 30.94 -7.12
CA ASN A 40 21.91 29.70 -6.48
C ASN A 40 23.14 28.76 -6.25
N PRO A 41 23.75 28.75 -5.06
CA PRO A 41 24.91 27.90 -4.76
C PRO A 41 24.54 26.41 -4.64
N ALA A 42 23.24 26.06 -4.59
CA ALA A 42 22.77 24.69 -4.47
C ALA A 42 22.47 24.01 -5.81
N GLY A 43 22.41 24.77 -6.91
CA GLY A 43 21.90 24.29 -8.21
C GLY A 43 22.60 23.05 -8.78
N ASN A 44 23.89 22.93 -8.57
CA ASN A 44 24.69 21.80 -9.07
C ASN A 44 25.11 20.78 -8.01
N ILE A 45 24.75 20.98 -6.75
CA ILE A 45 25.20 20.08 -5.64
C ILE A 45 24.73 18.65 -5.88
N VAL A 46 23.52 18.47 -6.41
CA VAL A 46 22.97 17.11 -6.65
C VAL A 46 23.81 16.28 -7.61
N LYS A 47 24.54 16.92 -8.54
CA LYS A 47 25.44 16.24 -9.50
C LYS A 47 26.70 15.69 -8.82
N ALA A 48 27.10 16.25 -7.67
CA ALA A 48 28.26 15.83 -6.89
C ALA A 48 27.93 14.76 -5.85
N LEU A 49 26.66 14.37 -5.70
CA LEU A 49 26.19 13.36 -4.76
C LEU A 49 26.03 11.99 -5.44
N LYS A 50 26.15 10.92 -4.64
CA LYS A 50 25.94 9.55 -5.13
C LYS A 50 24.54 9.38 -5.73
N VAL A 51 24.47 8.61 -6.81
CA VAL A 51 23.18 8.25 -7.43
C VAL A 51 22.52 7.16 -6.61
N THR A 52 21.23 7.34 -6.34
CA THR A 52 20.43 6.29 -5.69
C THR A 52 20.09 5.22 -6.71
N THR A 53 20.43 3.99 -6.43
CA THR A 53 19.83 2.85 -7.13
C THR A 53 18.42 2.65 -6.59
N LYS A 54 17.41 2.81 -7.43
CA LYS A 54 16.03 2.47 -7.03
C LYS A 54 15.97 0.98 -6.72
N LYS A 55 15.81 0.62 -5.46
CA LYS A 55 15.42 -0.74 -5.07
C LYS A 55 13.90 -0.82 -5.07
N ASN A 56 13.37 -1.90 -5.65
CA ASN A 56 11.95 -2.21 -5.50
C ASN A 56 11.62 -2.41 -4.01
N MET A 57 10.38 -2.17 -3.63
CA MET A 57 9.94 -2.44 -2.26
C MET A 57 10.01 -3.95 -2.02
N PRO A 58 10.60 -4.40 -0.91
CA PRO A 58 10.68 -5.81 -0.55
C PRO A 58 9.29 -6.42 -0.44
N ALA A 59 9.11 -7.55 -1.12
CA ALA A 59 7.84 -8.25 -1.17
C ALA A 59 8.06 -9.75 -1.41
N ILE A 60 7.29 -10.56 -0.74
CA ILE A 60 7.18 -12.00 -0.96
C ILE A 60 6.22 -12.21 -2.14
N THR A 61 6.65 -12.96 -3.17
CA THR A 61 5.85 -13.23 -4.37
C THR A 61 5.72 -14.71 -4.68
N GLU A 62 6.59 -15.57 -4.14
CA GLU A 62 6.54 -17.00 -4.37
C GLU A 62 5.39 -17.66 -3.57
N PRO A 63 4.58 -18.55 -4.18
CA PRO A 63 3.40 -19.15 -3.56
C PRO A 63 3.67 -19.80 -2.19
N GLU A 64 4.74 -20.59 -2.07
CA GLU A 64 5.10 -21.25 -0.80
C GLU A 64 5.44 -20.23 0.28
N GLN A 65 6.17 -19.17 -0.06
CA GLN A 65 6.50 -18.11 0.89
C GLN A 65 5.27 -17.27 1.26
N ILE A 66 4.32 -17.09 0.32
CA ILE A 66 3.03 -16.43 0.61
C ILE A 66 2.23 -17.27 1.59
N LYS A 67 2.16 -18.59 1.39
CA LYS A 67 1.53 -19.52 2.32
C LYS A 67 2.09 -19.38 3.73
N ASP A 68 3.43 -19.42 3.85
CA ASP A 68 4.10 -19.30 5.15
C ASP A 68 3.81 -17.95 5.81
N LEU A 69 3.79 -16.86 5.03
CA LEU A 69 3.43 -15.52 5.50
C LEU A 69 1.99 -15.48 6.03
N LEU A 70 1.02 -16.07 5.30
CA LEU A 70 -0.38 -16.11 5.70
C LEU A 70 -0.56 -16.92 6.99
N LYS A 71 0.04 -18.11 7.10
CA LYS A 71 0.03 -18.93 8.32
C LYS A 71 0.67 -18.20 9.51
N ALA A 72 1.77 -17.49 9.28
CA ALA A 72 2.39 -16.66 10.32
C ALA A 72 1.48 -15.51 10.77
N ILE A 73 0.76 -14.86 9.85
CA ILE A 73 -0.21 -13.80 10.17
C ILE A 73 -1.37 -14.36 11.01
N ASP A 74 -1.88 -15.54 10.69
CA ASP A 74 -2.94 -16.20 11.45
C ASP A 74 -2.50 -16.50 12.89
N GLY A 75 -1.23 -16.86 13.09
CA GLY A 75 -0.61 -17.09 14.40
C GLY A 75 -0.15 -15.84 15.14
N PHE A 76 -0.41 -14.64 14.62
CA PHE A 76 0.09 -13.40 15.21
C PHE A 76 -0.38 -13.17 16.65
N GLN A 77 0.56 -13.17 17.60
CA GLN A 77 0.33 -12.92 19.03
C GLN A 77 0.43 -11.43 19.33
N GLY A 78 -0.67 -10.70 19.13
CA GLY A 78 -0.78 -9.27 19.37
C GLY A 78 -2.22 -8.82 19.54
N SER A 79 -2.49 -7.51 19.44
CA SER A 79 -3.88 -7.05 19.53
C SER A 79 -4.69 -7.57 18.33
N PHE A 80 -5.95 -7.90 18.59
CA PHE A 80 -6.89 -8.37 17.56
C PHE A 80 -6.99 -7.37 16.40
N VAL A 81 -7.05 -6.07 16.69
CA VAL A 81 -7.06 -4.99 15.67
C VAL A 81 -5.86 -5.06 14.73
N VAL A 82 -4.65 -5.32 15.25
CA VAL A 82 -3.44 -5.41 14.41
C VAL A 82 -3.43 -6.70 13.60
N ARG A 83 -3.87 -7.82 14.18
CA ARG A 83 -4.03 -9.09 13.47
C ARG A 83 -5.03 -8.95 12.33
N SER A 84 -6.22 -8.37 12.59
CA SER A 84 -7.24 -8.13 11.56
C SER A 84 -6.72 -7.24 10.44
N ALA A 85 -5.94 -6.20 10.76
CA ALA A 85 -5.32 -5.34 9.75
C ALA A 85 -4.27 -6.09 8.91
N LEU A 86 -3.50 -7.02 9.50
CA LEU A 86 -2.56 -7.89 8.77
C LEU A 86 -3.28 -8.88 7.85
N CYS A 87 -4.39 -9.49 8.31
CA CYS A 87 -5.22 -10.38 7.51
C CYS A 87 -5.93 -9.64 6.37
N PHE A 88 -6.38 -8.42 6.63
CA PHE A 88 -7.10 -7.59 5.66
C PHE A 88 -6.18 -7.01 4.57
N ALA A 89 -4.93 -6.66 4.92
CA ALA A 89 -3.98 -6.00 4.02
C ALA A 89 -3.74 -6.76 2.69
N PRO A 90 -3.47 -8.08 2.68
CA PRO A 90 -3.29 -8.83 1.44
C PRO A 90 -4.55 -8.92 0.59
N LEU A 91 -5.75 -8.92 1.19
CA LEU A 91 -7.03 -9.06 0.48
C LEU A 91 -7.38 -7.83 -0.35
N VAL A 92 -7.11 -6.63 0.16
CA VAL A 92 -7.47 -5.37 -0.51
C VAL A 92 -6.30 -4.69 -1.19
N PHE A 93 -5.09 -5.00 -0.78
CA PHE A 93 -3.79 -4.47 -1.26
C PHE A 93 -3.80 -2.98 -1.62
N VAL A 94 -4.54 -2.17 -0.85
CA VAL A 94 -4.46 -0.70 -0.87
C VAL A 94 -3.15 -0.21 -0.25
N ARG A 95 -2.82 1.08 -0.35
CA ARG A 95 -1.62 1.60 0.30
C ARG A 95 -1.74 1.50 1.82
N PRO A 96 -0.64 1.18 2.56
CA PRO A 96 -0.69 1.09 4.02
C PRO A 96 -1.24 2.33 4.72
N GLY A 97 -1.01 3.52 4.13
CA GLY A 97 -1.58 4.78 4.63
C GLY A 97 -3.09 4.87 4.46
N GLU A 98 -3.64 4.31 3.38
CA GLU A 98 -5.08 4.21 3.12
C GLU A 98 -5.70 3.21 4.09
N LEU A 99 -5.13 2.00 4.20
CA LEU A 99 -5.62 0.94 5.10
C LEU A 99 -5.72 1.43 6.56
N ARG A 100 -4.63 1.96 7.12
CA ARG A 100 -4.62 2.39 8.53
C ARG A 100 -5.62 3.50 8.84
N GLN A 101 -5.99 4.30 7.84
CA GLN A 101 -6.93 5.42 7.97
C GLN A 101 -8.36 5.05 7.57
N ALA A 102 -8.66 3.76 7.33
CA ALA A 102 -10.01 3.31 7.03
C ALA A 102 -10.99 3.73 8.13
N GLU A 103 -12.12 4.30 7.74
CA GLU A 103 -13.20 4.70 8.61
C GLU A 103 -14.42 3.81 8.38
N TRP A 104 -15.17 3.49 9.44
CA TRP A 104 -16.38 2.67 9.33
C TRP A 104 -17.43 3.30 8.40
N SER A 105 -17.52 4.63 8.39
CA SER A 105 -18.41 5.38 7.50
C SER A 105 -18.09 5.27 6.01
N GLU A 106 -16.95 4.69 5.65
CA GLU A 106 -16.50 4.49 4.26
C GLU A 106 -16.88 3.09 3.73
N LEU A 107 -17.41 2.22 4.60
CA LEU A 107 -17.73 0.82 4.28
C LEU A 107 -19.23 0.66 4.01
N ASP A 108 -19.54 0.01 2.91
CA ASP A 108 -20.88 -0.46 2.55
C ASP A 108 -20.83 -1.99 2.48
N PHE A 109 -21.35 -2.64 3.53
CA PHE A 109 -21.34 -4.09 3.64
C PHE A 109 -22.33 -4.75 2.68
N ASP A 110 -23.45 -4.07 2.37
CA ASP A 110 -24.48 -4.60 1.49
C ASP A 110 -24.02 -4.58 0.02
N ALA A 111 -23.34 -3.50 -0.38
CA ALA A 111 -22.71 -3.40 -1.69
C ALA A 111 -21.39 -4.16 -1.80
N GLY A 112 -20.77 -4.54 -0.65
CA GLY A 112 -19.43 -5.11 -0.60
C GLY A 112 -18.37 -4.13 -1.10
N LEU A 113 -18.43 -2.87 -0.66
CA LEU A 113 -17.57 -1.79 -1.15
C LEU A 113 -16.95 -0.98 -0.02
N TRP A 114 -15.72 -0.56 -0.22
CA TRP A 114 -15.04 0.45 0.58
C TRP A 114 -14.77 1.69 -0.28
N ALA A 115 -15.38 2.82 0.05
CA ALA A 115 -15.25 4.09 -0.65
C ALA A 115 -14.18 4.98 0.01
N ILE A 116 -12.95 4.96 -0.50
CA ILE A 116 -11.85 5.78 0.03
C ILE A 116 -11.95 7.19 -0.59
N PRO A 117 -12.16 8.24 0.22
CA PRO A 117 -12.32 9.59 -0.30
C PRO A 117 -11.00 10.19 -0.82
N ALA A 118 -11.09 11.05 -1.82
CA ALA A 118 -9.96 11.70 -2.50
C ALA A 118 -8.95 12.35 -1.55
N LYS A 119 -9.39 12.90 -0.43
CA LYS A 119 -8.53 13.52 0.58
C LYS A 119 -7.52 12.58 1.21
N LYS A 120 -7.82 11.26 1.24
CA LYS A 120 -6.94 10.19 1.75
C LYS A 120 -6.05 9.59 0.66
N MET A 121 -6.39 9.83 -0.61
CA MET A 121 -5.70 9.25 -1.75
C MET A 121 -4.52 10.08 -2.22
N LYS A 122 -3.38 9.42 -2.51
CA LYS A 122 -2.18 10.10 -3.08
C LYS A 122 -2.51 10.84 -4.38
N MET A 123 -3.40 10.29 -5.20
CA MET A 123 -3.80 10.86 -6.50
C MET A 123 -4.98 11.83 -6.40
N LYS A 124 -5.46 12.13 -5.18
CA LYS A 124 -6.59 13.06 -4.91
C LYS A 124 -7.84 12.76 -5.75
N ARG A 125 -8.18 11.49 -5.89
CA ARG A 125 -9.40 10.97 -6.55
C ARG A 125 -10.00 9.91 -5.66
N ASP A 126 -11.33 9.86 -5.58
CA ASP A 126 -12.06 8.81 -4.86
C ASP A 126 -11.70 7.44 -5.43
N HIS A 127 -11.60 6.46 -4.56
CA HIS A 127 -11.27 5.10 -4.94
C HIS A 127 -12.25 4.12 -4.30
N LEU A 128 -13.00 3.39 -5.14
CA LEU A 128 -13.87 2.31 -4.71
C LEU A 128 -13.07 1.02 -4.69
N VAL A 129 -13.04 0.35 -3.55
CA VAL A 129 -12.38 -0.95 -3.36
C VAL A 129 -13.44 -2.00 -3.14
N PRO A 130 -13.65 -2.95 -4.08
CA PRO A 130 -14.51 -4.09 -3.82
C PRO A 130 -13.96 -4.93 -2.67
N LEU A 131 -14.84 -5.48 -1.85
CA LEU A 131 -14.49 -6.34 -0.73
C LEU A 131 -14.88 -7.79 -1.08
N SER A 132 -13.93 -8.71 -0.96
CA SER A 132 -14.22 -10.14 -1.00
C SER A 132 -15.01 -10.57 0.23
N LYS A 133 -15.63 -11.75 0.20
CA LYS A 133 -16.34 -12.32 1.35
C LYS A 133 -15.43 -12.39 2.58
N GLN A 134 -14.20 -12.85 2.41
CA GLN A 134 -13.20 -12.94 3.46
C GLN A 134 -12.84 -11.56 4.06
N ALA A 135 -12.77 -10.54 3.22
CA ALA A 135 -12.52 -9.18 3.69
C ALA A 135 -13.69 -8.64 4.52
N VAL A 136 -14.93 -8.91 4.09
CA VAL A 136 -16.15 -8.55 4.83
C VAL A 136 -16.22 -9.30 6.17
N GLU A 137 -15.88 -10.57 6.20
CA GLU A 137 -15.85 -11.38 7.44
C GLU A 137 -14.90 -10.79 8.48
N ILE A 138 -13.67 -10.45 8.09
CA ILE A 138 -12.69 -9.79 8.97
C ILE A 138 -13.25 -8.48 9.54
N LEU A 139 -13.91 -7.68 8.71
CA LEU A 139 -14.50 -6.42 9.16
C LEU A 139 -15.66 -6.64 10.12
N ARG A 140 -16.54 -7.61 9.86
CA ARG A 140 -17.65 -7.96 10.76
C ARG A 140 -17.18 -8.48 12.10
N GLU A 141 -16.11 -9.28 12.14
CA GLU A 141 -15.49 -9.72 13.40
C GLU A 141 -14.89 -8.55 14.19
N LEU A 142 -14.41 -7.52 13.49
CA LEU A 142 -13.78 -6.36 14.11
C LEU A 142 -14.80 -5.30 14.56
N GLU A 143 -15.95 -5.21 13.91
CA GLU A 143 -16.98 -4.18 14.15
C GLU A 143 -17.43 -4.10 15.63
N PRO A 144 -17.68 -5.22 16.35
CA PRO A 144 -18.05 -5.16 17.78
C PRO A 144 -17.00 -4.52 18.68
N LEU A 145 -15.73 -4.49 18.25
CA LEU A 145 -14.61 -3.97 19.04
C LEU A 145 -14.27 -2.50 18.74
N THR A 146 -14.51 -2.07 17.51
CA THR A 146 -14.07 -0.74 17.04
C THR A 146 -15.14 0.05 16.31
N GLY A 147 -16.33 -0.56 16.06
CA GLY A 147 -17.43 0.05 15.31
C GLY A 147 -18.10 1.24 16.03
N ASP A 148 -17.93 1.33 17.35
CA ASP A 148 -18.34 2.51 18.14
C ASP A 148 -17.45 3.73 17.90
N GLY A 149 -16.29 3.53 17.26
CA GLY A 149 -15.32 4.56 16.94
C GLY A 149 -15.35 4.99 15.47
N LYS A 150 -14.48 5.94 15.15
CA LYS A 150 -14.33 6.44 13.78
C LYS A 150 -13.57 5.45 12.87
N TYR A 151 -12.45 4.89 13.38
CA TYR A 151 -11.50 4.13 12.59
C TYR A 151 -11.74 2.64 12.70
N VAL A 152 -11.64 1.94 11.58
CA VAL A 152 -11.67 0.47 11.50
C VAL A 152 -10.48 -0.11 12.28
N PHE A 153 -9.30 0.48 12.10
CA PHE A 153 -8.05 0.07 12.74
C PHE A 153 -7.49 1.19 13.62
N PRO A 154 -8.10 1.43 14.81
CA PRO A 154 -7.64 2.47 15.72
C PRO A 154 -6.28 2.15 16.34
N SER A 155 -5.65 3.16 16.92
CA SER A 155 -4.45 3.00 17.75
C SER A 155 -4.79 2.23 19.02
N VAL A 156 -3.90 1.33 19.45
CA VAL A 156 -4.03 0.62 20.75
C VAL A 156 -4.00 1.57 21.96
N ARG A 157 -3.50 2.80 21.78
CA ARG A 157 -3.43 3.79 22.87
C ARG A 157 -4.67 4.68 22.95
N THR A 158 -5.39 4.86 21.85
CA THR A 158 -6.57 5.72 21.78
C THR A 158 -7.42 5.39 20.56
N LYS A 159 -8.75 5.32 20.76
CA LYS A 159 -9.72 5.12 19.65
C LYS A 159 -9.85 6.35 18.74
N SER A 160 -9.41 7.54 19.18
CA SER A 160 -9.53 8.79 18.42
C SER A 160 -8.53 8.96 17.27
N ARG A 161 -7.54 8.08 17.16
CA ARG A 161 -6.52 8.11 16.11
C ARG A 161 -6.40 6.75 15.42
N PRO A 162 -6.07 6.71 14.13
CA PRO A 162 -5.79 5.45 13.45
C PRO A 162 -4.49 4.84 14.00
N MET A 163 -4.26 3.56 13.75
CA MET A 163 -2.98 2.90 14.04
C MET A 163 -1.81 3.65 13.42
N SER A 164 -0.62 3.54 14.03
CA SER A 164 0.56 4.25 13.54
C SER A 164 1.02 3.72 12.17
N GLU A 165 1.74 4.56 11.42
CA GLU A 165 2.28 4.18 10.09
C GLU A 165 3.19 2.96 10.14
N ASN A 166 3.86 2.76 11.27
CA ASN A 166 4.81 1.65 11.42
C ASN A 166 4.18 0.38 12.03
N THR A 167 2.90 0.40 12.40
CA THR A 167 2.26 -0.72 13.13
C THR A 167 2.36 -2.04 12.35
N LEU A 168 1.98 -2.05 11.08
CA LEU A 168 2.02 -3.26 10.26
C LEU A 168 3.47 -3.74 10.02
N ASN A 169 4.41 -2.82 9.78
CA ASN A 169 5.82 -3.18 9.65
C ASN A 169 6.39 -3.74 10.95
N ALA A 170 6.05 -3.16 12.10
CA ALA A 170 6.46 -3.68 13.40
C ALA A 170 5.88 -5.09 13.66
N ALA A 171 4.64 -5.33 13.24
CA ALA A 171 4.00 -6.63 13.35
C ALA A 171 4.69 -7.67 12.45
N LEU A 172 5.02 -7.33 11.20
CA LEU A 172 5.81 -8.19 10.31
C LEU A 172 7.19 -8.53 10.89
N ARG A 173 7.87 -7.54 11.57
CA ARG A 173 9.14 -7.81 12.29
C ARG A 173 8.96 -8.83 13.41
N ARG A 174 7.85 -8.75 14.17
CA ARG A 174 7.53 -9.73 15.23
C ARG A 174 7.25 -11.13 14.70
N LEU A 175 6.74 -11.23 13.47
CA LEU A 175 6.56 -12.49 12.75
C LEU A 175 7.87 -13.05 12.16
N GLY A 176 9.01 -12.33 12.33
CA GLY A 176 10.33 -12.78 11.88
C GLY A 176 10.75 -12.24 10.51
N TYR A 177 9.87 -11.59 9.75
CA TYR A 177 10.22 -11.06 8.44
C TYR A 177 11.08 -9.81 8.55
N SER A 178 12.25 -9.79 7.93
CA SER A 178 13.14 -8.64 7.89
C SER A 178 12.59 -7.50 7.00
N LYS A 179 13.13 -6.30 7.16
CA LYS A 179 12.77 -5.14 6.31
C LYS A 179 13.13 -5.35 4.83
N ASP A 180 14.05 -6.27 4.54
CA ASP A 180 14.53 -6.58 3.19
C ASP A 180 13.79 -7.76 2.56
N GLU A 181 12.92 -8.47 3.32
CA GLU A 181 12.06 -9.56 2.85
C GLU A 181 10.63 -9.09 2.63
N MET A 182 10.00 -8.49 3.65
CA MET A 182 8.60 -8.08 3.56
C MET A 182 8.33 -6.79 4.31
N VAL A 183 7.60 -5.89 3.68
CA VAL A 183 7.06 -4.67 4.27
C VAL A 183 5.57 -4.55 3.98
N ALA A 184 4.84 -3.72 4.73
CA ALA A 184 3.40 -3.55 4.54
C ALA A 184 3.03 -3.13 3.09
N HIS A 185 3.88 -2.36 2.41
CA HIS A 185 3.69 -2.03 0.99
C HIS A 185 3.90 -3.24 0.08
N GLY A 186 4.65 -4.24 0.53
CA GLY A 186 4.94 -5.49 -0.21
C GLY A 186 3.68 -6.29 -0.54
N PHE A 187 2.60 -6.20 0.25
CA PHE A 187 1.32 -6.83 -0.09
C PHE A 187 0.78 -6.39 -1.45
N ARG A 188 1.02 -5.15 -1.85
CA ARG A 188 0.62 -4.65 -3.17
C ARG A 188 1.46 -5.25 -4.30
N THR A 189 2.77 -5.34 -4.09
CA THR A 189 3.69 -5.99 -5.05
C THR A 189 3.35 -7.48 -5.16
N MET A 190 3.12 -8.16 -4.04
CA MET A 190 2.69 -9.56 -3.98
C MET A 190 1.42 -9.78 -4.82
N ALA A 191 0.36 -9.01 -4.54
CA ALA A 191 -0.90 -9.12 -5.26
C ALA A 191 -0.75 -8.79 -6.76
N SER A 192 -0.08 -7.68 -7.09
CA SER A 192 0.15 -7.29 -8.49
C SER A 192 0.90 -8.37 -9.27
N THR A 193 2.01 -8.89 -8.73
CA THR A 193 2.81 -9.93 -9.39
C THR A 193 1.99 -11.19 -9.60
N ARG A 194 1.36 -11.69 -8.54
CA ARG A 194 0.58 -12.95 -8.64
C ARG A 194 -0.65 -12.83 -9.53
N LEU A 195 -1.38 -11.71 -9.48
CA LEU A 195 -2.54 -11.50 -10.34
C LEU A 195 -2.17 -11.45 -11.83
N HIS A 196 -1.01 -10.86 -12.18
CA HIS A 196 -0.50 -10.91 -13.55
C HIS A 196 -0.16 -12.35 -13.98
N GLU A 197 0.52 -13.12 -13.12
CA GLU A 197 0.86 -14.51 -13.39
C GLU A 197 -0.38 -15.42 -13.46
N LEU A 198 -1.43 -15.11 -12.70
CA LEU A 198 -2.73 -15.78 -12.77
C LEU A 198 -3.54 -15.37 -14.02
N GLY A 199 -3.03 -14.46 -14.84
CA GLY A 199 -3.61 -14.09 -16.14
C GLY A 199 -4.68 -13.00 -16.09
N TRP A 200 -4.81 -12.26 -14.98
CA TRP A 200 -5.71 -11.12 -14.92
C TRP A 200 -5.22 -9.97 -15.81
N LYS A 201 -6.17 -9.23 -16.41
CA LYS A 201 -5.85 -8.09 -17.27
C LYS A 201 -5.13 -6.99 -16.47
N SER A 202 -4.00 -6.52 -16.98
CA SER A 202 -3.20 -5.47 -16.33
C SER A 202 -4.02 -4.22 -16.01
N GLU A 203 -4.96 -3.83 -16.87
CA GLU A 203 -5.83 -2.67 -16.65
C GLU A 203 -6.65 -2.81 -15.37
N ILE A 204 -7.25 -3.98 -15.11
CA ILE A 204 -8.05 -4.25 -13.91
C ILE A 204 -7.18 -4.17 -12.65
N ILE A 205 -5.96 -4.74 -12.72
CA ILE A 205 -5.00 -4.70 -11.62
C ILE A 205 -4.54 -3.27 -11.33
N GLU A 206 -4.20 -2.50 -12.36
CA GLU A 206 -3.75 -1.11 -12.23
C GLU A 206 -4.85 -0.19 -11.66
N PHE A 207 -6.13 -0.43 -12.06
CA PHE A 207 -7.27 0.26 -11.48
C PHE A 207 -7.44 -0.05 -9.99
N GLN A 208 -7.28 -1.32 -9.58
CA GLN A 208 -7.33 -1.71 -8.16
C GLN A 208 -6.18 -1.08 -7.37
N LEU A 209 -5.01 -1.00 -7.95
CA LEU A 209 -3.85 -0.35 -7.35
C LEU A 209 -3.98 1.19 -7.30
N ALA A 210 -5.01 1.78 -7.89
CA ALA A 210 -5.15 3.24 -8.03
C ALA A 210 -3.86 3.90 -8.55
N HIS A 211 -3.24 3.27 -9.57
CA HIS A 211 -2.13 3.85 -10.30
C HIS A 211 -2.64 4.92 -11.26
N ALA A 212 -1.79 5.92 -11.54
CA ALA A 212 -2.15 6.96 -12.50
C ALA A 212 -2.28 6.35 -13.90
N ASP A 213 -3.46 6.47 -14.50
CA ASP A 213 -3.61 6.18 -15.91
C ASP A 213 -2.74 7.16 -16.71
N LYS A 214 -1.88 6.63 -17.58
CA LYS A 214 -1.07 7.44 -18.49
C LYS A 214 -1.94 8.21 -19.47
N ASN A 215 -3.18 7.80 -19.68
CA ASN A 215 -4.16 8.40 -20.56
C ASN A 215 -5.24 9.13 -19.75
N LYS A 216 -5.07 10.45 -19.56
CA LYS A 216 -5.97 11.31 -18.76
C LYS A 216 -7.45 11.27 -19.20
N VAL A 217 -7.72 10.96 -20.46
CA VAL A 217 -9.08 10.93 -21.04
C VAL A 217 -9.85 9.68 -20.61
N ARG A 218 -9.20 8.50 -20.49
CA ARG A 218 -9.82 7.27 -20.03
C ARG A 218 -10.21 7.30 -18.55
N GLY A 219 -9.45 7.98 -17.72
CA GLY A 219 -9.63 7.95 -16.25
C GLY A 219 -10.95 8.53 -15.73
N THR A 220 -11.69 9.27 -16.52
CA THR A 220 -12.93 9.95 -16.10
C THR A 220 -14.19 9.11 -16.35
N TYR A 221 -14.19 8.25 -17.35
CA TYR A 221 -15.39 7.50 -17.78
C TYR A 221 -15.47 6.05 -17.27
N ASN A 222 -14.37 5.44 -16.84
CA ASN A 222 -14.29 3.99 -16.62
C ASN A 222 -14.43 3.51 -15.16
N ARG A 223 -14.95 4.31 -14.22
CA ARG A 223 -15.08 3.87 -12.81
C ARG A 223 -16.09 2.74 -12.62
N ALA A 224 -17.17 2.72 -13.38
CA ALA A 224 -18.20 1.67 -13.33
C ALA A 224 -17.85 0.46 -14.22
N GLU A 225 -17.12 0.68 -15.32
CA GLU A 225 -16.84 -0.34 -16.34
C GLU A 225 -16.01 -1.51 -15.81
N TYR A 226 -15.03 -1.23 -14.90
CA TYR A 226 -14.21 -2.29 -14.32
C TYR A 226 -14.62 -2.72 -12.91
N LEU A 227 -15.73 -2.20 -12.36
CA LEU A 227 -16.09 -2.52 -10.97
C LEU A 227 -16.45 -4.00 -10.82
N GLU A 228 -17.24 -4.54 -11.73
CA GLU A 228 -17.64 -5.95 -11.71
C GLU A 228 -16.43 -6.90 -11.95
N ASP A 229 -15.56 -6.54 -12.87
CA ASP A 229 -14.35 -7.32 -13.11
C ASP A 229 -13.40 -7.28 -11.89
N ARG A 230 -13.32 -6.14 -11.20
CA ARG A 230 -12.56 -6.00 -9.96
C ARG A 230 -13.17 -6.78 -8.81
N LYS A 231 -14.50 -6.84 -8.69
CA LYS A 231 -15.19 -7.71 -7.72
C LYS A 231 -14.81 -9.18 -7.96
N LYS A 232 -14.90 -9.65 -9.21
CA LYS A 232 -14.48 -11.01 -9.58
C LYS A 232 -13.01 -11.25 -9.29
N MET A 233 -12.13 -10.31 -9.64
CA MET A 233 -10.70 -10.40 -9.39
C MET A 233 -10.38 -10.49 -7.90
N LEU A 234 -10.97 -9.62 -7.07
CA LEU A 234 -10.68 -9.60 -5.63
C LEU A 234 -11.26 -10.81 -4.91
N GLN A 235 -12.43 -11.32 -5.33
CA GLN A 235 -12.93 -12.58 -4.79
C GLN A 235 -12.02 -13.73 -5.17
N GLY A 236 -11.67 -13.86 -6.45
CA GLY A 236 -10.77 -14.92 -6.88
C GLY A 236 -9.38 -14.82 -6.25
N TRP A 237 -8.88 -13.60 -6.01
CA TRP A 237 -7.64 -13.39 -5.28
C TRP A 237 -7.73 -13.87 -3.82
N ALA A 238 -8.83 -13.57 -3.15
CA ALA A 238 -9.07 -14.02 -1.79
C ALA A 238 -9.17 -15.55 -1.70
N ASP A 239 -9.90 -16.18 -2.64
CA ASP A 239 -10.03 -17.64 -2.74
C ASP A 239 -8.67 -18.30 -3.02
N TYR A 240 -7.82 -17.67 -3.86
CA TYR A 240 -6.45 -18.11 -4.12
C TYR A 240 -5.60 -18.09 -2.83
N LEU A 241 -5.69 -17.00 -2.04
CA LEU A 241 -4.96 -16.90 -0.77
C LEU A 241 -5.41 -17.94 0.24
N ASP A 242 -6.72 -18.24 0.30
CA ASP A 242 -7.27 -19.28 1.17
C ASP A 242 -6.81 -20.68 0.73
N ALA A 243 -6.82 -20.96 -0.57
CA ALA A 243 -6.31 -22.23 -1.09
C ALA A 243 -4.81 -22.44 -0.74
N LEU A 244 -3.98 -21.39 -0.86
CA LEU A 244 -2.58 -21.47 -0.43
C LEU A 244 -2.46 -21.72 1.09
N ARG A 245 -3.27 -21.03 1.90
CA ARG A 245 -3.27 -21.16 3.35
C ARG A 245 -3.62 -22.58 3.80
N ASN A 246 -4.59 -23.21 3.11
CA ASN A 246 -5.13 -24.51 3.44
C ASN A 246 -4.38 -25.68 2.76
N ASP A 247 -3.30 -25.42 2.04
CA ASP A 247 -2.60 -26.44 1.25
C ASP A 247 -3.50 -27.12 0.18
N GLU A 248 -4.50 -26.40 -0.33
CA GLU A 248 -5.39 -26.90 -1.36
C GLU A 248 -4.79 -26.70 -2.75
N LYS A 249 -5.22 -27.51 -3.73
CA LYS A 249 -4.83 -27.32 -5.13
C LYS A 249 -5.37 -26.00 -5.65
N VAL A 250 -4.48 -25.06 -5.95
CA VAL A 250 -4.85 -23.82 -6.62
C VAL A 250 -5.38 -24.14 -8.02
N ILE A 251 -6.65 -23.86 -8.25
CA ILE A 251 -7.26 -24.00 -9.57
C ILE A 251 -6.91 -22.73 -10.35
N PRO A 252 -6.15 -22.84 -11.47
CA PRO A 252 -5.87 -21.68 -12.32
C PRO A 252 -7.18 -21.08 -12.81
N PHE A 253 -7.32 -19.76 -12.75
CA PHE A 253 -8.47 -19.07 -13.32
C PHE A 253 -8.51 -19.39 -14.82
N ARG A 254 -9.51 -20.18 -15.27
CA ARG A 254 -9.75 -20.37 -16.69
C ARG A 254 -10.12 -19.01 -17.29
N ARG A 255 -9.34 -18.55 -18.26
CA ARG A 255 -9.79 -17.48 -19.16
C ARG A 255 -11.12 -17.96 -19.77
N THR A 256 -12.24 -17.35 -19.40
CA THR A 256 -13.42 -17.34 -20.26
C THR A 256 -13.03 -16.45 -21.45
N ASN A 257 -12.57 -17.09 -22.54
CA ASN A 257 -12.52 -16.46 -23.83
C ASN A 257 -14.00 -16.28 -24.25
N GLU A 258 -14.50 -15.07 -24.14
CA GLU A 258 -15.60 -14.52 -24.92
C GLU A 258 -15.27 -13.06 -25.24
#